data_0a4f8a14cd61ed75f21eab086eed9b9c
#
_entry.id   0a4f8a14cd61ed75f21eab086eed9b9c
#
_cell.length_a   1.000
_cell.length_b   1.000
_cell.length_c   1.000
_cell.angle_alpha   90.00
_cell.angle_beta   90.00
_cell.angle_gamma   90.00
#
_symmetry.space_group_name_H-M   'P 1'
#
loop_
_entity.id
_entity.type
_entity.pdbx_description
1 polymer ?
#
loop_
_entity_poly.entity_id
_entity_poly.type
_entity_poly.pdbx_seq_one_letter_code
_entity_poly.pdbx_strand_id
1 'polypeptide(L)'
;MSTSSIYYHTNPFAPLFLINGKQMPYWDPTDWAYAPDGSKRICVANPKNDYVEKSEQLVRSTRNANGQVIAQKINRRLNKFDSLSWPILSRAQVNWLKKEIAKFECQLSYWDDEVEGWVTRRYYWGDFEATPFEWETVKIEGSDFYFKRPTAYKDVKCNLIDCGD
;
A
#
# COMPACT_ATOMS: atom_id res chain seq x y z
N MET A 1 -7.15 3.79 -35.03
CA MET A 1 -7.13 4.36 -33.69
C MET A 1 -5.76 4.97 -33.46
N SER A 2 -5.72 6.17 -32.96
CA SER A 2 -4.44 6.82 -32.70
C SER A 2 -3.80 6.22 -31.45
N THR A 3 -2.56 5.74 -31.58
CA THR A 3 -1.78 5.21 -30.46
C THR A 3 -1.11 6.31 -29.64
N SER A 4 -1.12 7.54 -30.15
CA SER A 4 -0.52 8.69 -29.47
C SER A 4 -1.48 9.40 -28.51
N SER A 5 -2.77 9.02 -28.52
CA SER A 5 -3.75 9.63 -27.64
C SER A 5 -3.67 9.08 -26.23
N ILE A 6 -3.67 9.99 -25.26
CA ILE A 6 -3.79 9.61 -23.86
C ILE A 6 -5.28 9.36 -23.59
N TYR A 7 -5.60 8.15 -23.15
CA TYR A 7 -6.95 7.80 -22.79
C TYR A 7 -7.11 7.87 -21.28
N TYR A 8 -8.07 8.66 -20.84
CA TYR A 8 -8.44 8.71 -19.44
C TYR A 8 -9.49 7.66 -19.17
N HIS A 9 -9.06 6.54 -18.64
CA HIS A 9 -9.96 5.46 -18.27
C HIS A 9 -10.34 5.57 -16.80
N THR A 10 -11.62 5.44 -16.53
CA THR A 10 -12.10 5.27 -15.16
C THR A 10 -12.17 3.79 -14.84
N ASN A 11 -11.01 3.16 -14.76
CA ASN A 11 -10.92 1.76 -14.35
C ASN A 11 -10.49 1.69 -12.89
N PRO A 12 -11.43 1.46 -11.94
CA PRO A 12 -11.07 1.42 -10.53
C PRO A 12 -10.21 0.21 -10.16
N PHE A 13 -10.06 -0.75 -11.06
CA PHE A 13 -9.25 -1.95 -10.84
C PHE A 13 -7.82 -1.82 -11.37
N ALA A 14 -7.48 -0.72 -12.04
CA ALA A 14 -6.10 -0.48 -12.44
C ALA A 14 -5.23 -0.25 -11.20
N PRO A 15 -4.09 -0.95 -11.04
CA PRO A 15 -3.30 -0.84 -9.83
C PRO A 15 -2.53 0.49 -9.75
N LEU A 16 -2.53 1.10 -8.57
CA LEU A 16 -1.59 2.17 -8.23
C LEU A 16 -0.20 1.61 -7.95
N PHE A 17 -0.15 0.44 -7.33
CA PHE A 17 1.07 -0.21 -6.91
C PHE A 17 1.06 -1.69 -7.27
N LEU A 18 2.22 -2.22 -7.64
CA LEU A 18 2.47 -3.65 -7.65
C LEU A 18 3.46 -3.97 -6.54
N ILE A 19 3.18 -4.99 -5.77
CA ILE A 19 4.03 -5.46 -4.69
C ILE A 19 4.60 -6.80 -5.10
N ASN A 20 5.92 -6.84 -5.31
CA ASN A 20 6.61 -8.01 -5.85
C ASN A 20 5.99 -8.50 -7.18
N GLY A 21 5.64 -7.54 -8.03
CA GLY A 21 5.02 -7.81 -9.32
C GLY A 21 3.56 -8.24 -9.27
N LYS A 22 2.95 -8.18 -8.10
CA LYS A 22 1.57 -8.66 -7.88
C LYS A 22 0.68 -7.52 -7.41
N GLN A 23 -0.56 -7.59 -7.83
CA GLN A 23 -1.62 -6.73 -7.38
C GLN A 23 -2.31 -7.36 -6.17
N MET A 24 -2.76 -6.52 -5.23
CA MET A 24 -3.60 -7.01 -4.14
C MET A 24 -4.85 -7.69 -4.71
N PRO A 25 -5.22 -8.87 -4.20
CA PRO A 25 -6.41 -9.55 -4.70
C PRO A 25 -7.67 -8.71 -4.46
N TYR A 26 -8.60 -8.77 -5.42
CA TYR A 26 -9.92 -8.18 -5.25
C TYR A 26 -10.80 -9.08 -4.38
N TRP A 27 -11.80 -8.47 -3.76
CA TRP A 27 -12.86 -9.26 -3.18
C TRP A 27 -13.61 -10.01 -4.28
N ASP A 28 -13.95 -11.26 -3.96
CA ASP A 28 -14.88 -12.02 -4.78
C ASP A 28 -16.21 -11.24 -4.86
N PRO A 29 -16.81 -11.09 -6.03
CA PRO A 29 -18.10 -10.43 -6.17
C PRO A 29 -19.22 -11.01 -5.33
N THR A 30 -19.08 -12.25 -4.87
CA THR A 30 -20.04 -12.88 -3.95
C THR A 30 -19.76 -12.57 -2.48
N ASP A 31 -18.61 -11.99 -2.20
CA ASP A 31 -18.08 -11.78 -0.84
C ASP A 31 -18.10 -10.28 -0.52
N TRP A 32 -19.26 -9.76 -0.26
CA TRP A 32 -19.46 -8.33 -0.02
C TRP A 32 -19.25 -7.95 1.44
N ALA A 33 -18.47 -6.90 1.67
CA ALA A 33 -18.47 -6.21 2.94
C ALA A 33 -19.66 -5.25 3.02
N TYR A 34 -20.24 -5.19 4.18
CA TYR A 34 -21.27 -4.20 4.47
C TYR A 34 -20.64 -3.04 5.25
N ALA A 35 -20.97 -1.84 4.83
CA ALA A 35 -20.65 -0.67 5.62
C ALA A 35 -21.44 -0.69 6.95
N PRO A 36 -21.01 0.09 7.97
CA PRO A 36 -21.75 0.21 9.20
C PRO A 36 -23.22 0.65 9.04
N ASP A 37 -23.53 1.33 7.93
CA ASP A 37 -24.88 1.73 7.56
C ASP A 37 -25.69 0.64 6.84
N GLY A 38 -25.12 -0.55 6.67
CA GLY A 38 -25.75 -1.69 6.02
C GLY A 38 -25.65 -1.72 4.50
N SER A 39 -25.03 -0.72 3.87
CA SER A 39 -24.85 -0.71 2.41
C SER A 39 -23.73 -1.66 1.98
N LYS A 40 -23.94 -2.34 0.84
CA LYS A 40 -22.88 -3.18 0.24
C LYS A 40 -21.76 -2.31 -0.33
N ARG A 41 -20.53 -2.72 -0.08
CA ARG A 41 -19.36 -2.06 -0.67
C ARG A 41 -18.46 -3.08 -1.35
N ILE A 42 -17.98 -2.71 -2.52
CA ILE A 42 -16.91 -3.46 -3.20
C ILE A 42 -15.60 -2.95 -2.61
N CYS A 43 -14.80 -3.87 -2.09
CA CYS A 43 -13.46 -3.54 -1.65
C CYS A 43 -12.54 -3.45 -2.86
N VAL A 44 -12.05 -2.26 -3.13
CA VAL A 44 -11.06 -2.03 -4.17
C VAL A 44 -9.67 -2.30 -3.61
N ALA A 45 -8.79 -2.84 -4.44
CA ALA A 45 -7.44 -3.19 -4.02
C ALA A 45 -6.52 -1.97 -3.89
N ASN A 46 -6.90 -0.84 -4.47
CA ASN A 46 -6.11 0.37 -4.36
C ASN A 46 -6.40 1.11 -3.05
N PRO A 47 -5.38 1.74 -2.45
CA PRO A 47 -5.62 2.60 -1.30
C PRO A 47 -6.44 3.83 -1.68
N LYS A 48 -6.96 4.51 -0.68
CA LYS A 48 -7.60 5.82 -0.87
C LYS A 48 -6.59 6.80 -1.45
N ASN A 49 -7.08 7.77 -2.22
CA ASN A 49 -6.24 8.74 -2.90
C ASN A 49 -5.80 9.93 -2.02
N ASP A 50 -5.91 9.80 -0.71
CA ASP A 50 -5.48 10.80 0.26
C ASP A 50 -4.14 10.47 0.94
N TYR A 51 -3.42 9.47 0.42
CA TYR A 51 -2.08 9.16 0.91
C TYR A 51 -1.09 10.27 0.52
N VAL A 52 -0.01 10.37 1.30
CA VAL A 52 1.02 11.37 1.09
C VAL A 52 2.27 10.71 0.52
N GLU A 53 2.71 11.22 -0.63
CA GLU A 53 4.00 10.86 -1.22
C GLU A 53 5.04 11.90 -0.79
N LYS A 54 6.03 11.46 -0.01
CA LYS A 54 7.14 12.30 0.44
C LYS A 54 8.40 11.97 -0.33
N SER A 55 9.21 12.99 -0.58
CA SER A 55 10.50 12.84 -1.25
C SER A 55 11.57 13.54 -0.43
N GLU A 56 12.58 12.80 -0.04
CA GLU A 56 13.68 13.29 0.79
C GLU A 56 15.01 13.19 0.06
N GLN A 57 15.87 14.17 0.28
CA GLN A 57 17.22 14.17 -0.24
C GLN A 57 18.21 13.95 0.89
N LEU A 58 19.00 12.88 0.80
CA LEU A 58 20.13 12.68 1.69
C LEU A 58 21.26 13.59 1.26
N VAL A 59 21.75 14.39 2.18
CA VAL A 59 22.77 15.40 1.92
C VAL A 59 23.87 15.31 2.98
N ARG A 60 25.12 15.29 2.51
CA ARG A 60 26.27 15.56 3.36
C ARG A 60 26.59 17.04 3.25
N SER A 61 26.66 17.74 4.37
CA SER A 61 26.98 19.15 4.38
C SER A 61 28.10 19.46 5.37
N THR A 62 28.91 20.44 5.02
CA THR A 62 29.98 20.97 5.86
C THR A 62 30.17 22.45 5.54
N ARG A 63 30.93 23.17 6.34
CA ARG A 63 31.29 24.56 6.07
C ARG A 63 32.75 24.64 5.66
N ASN A 64 33.02 25.46 4.63
CA ASN A 64 34.40 25.75 4.24
C ASN A 64 35.01 26.82 5.19
N ALA A 65 36.28 27.20 4.95
CA ALA A 65 37.00 28.20 5.76
C ALA A 65 36.34 29.58 5.76
N ASN A 66 35.53 29.88 4.73
CA ASN A 66 34.80 31.15 4.63
C ASN A 66 33.41 31.11 5.31
N GLY A 67 33.05 29.99 5.95
CA GLY A 67 31.77 29.82 6.58
C GLY A 67 30.61 29.45 5.64
N GLN A 68 30.88 29.22 4.37
CA GLN A 68 29.89 28.82 3.40
C GLN A 68 29.53 27.33 3.58
N VAL A 69 28.26 27.04 3.46
CA VAL A 69 27.78 25.65 3.50
C VAL A 69 28.06 24.97 2.17
N ILE A 70 28.79 23.86 2.22
CA ILE A 70 28.99 22.99 1.07
C ILE A 70 28.10 21.79 1.27
N ALA A 71 27.16 21.57 0.36
CA ALA A 71 26.23 20.45 0.41
C ALA A 71 26.52 19.49 -0.74
N GLN A 72 26.53 18.19 -0.44
CA GLN A 72 26.73 17.14 -1.42
C GLN A 72 25.60 16.14 -1.35
N LYS A 73 25.01 15.86 -2.51
CA LYS A 73 24.00 14.83 -2.66
C LYS A 73 24.61 13.45 -2.43
N ILE A 74 24.06 12.67 -1.51
CA ILE A 74 24.59 11.33 -1.19
C ILE A 74 23.99 10.25 -2.09
N ASN A 75 22.71 10.40 -2.45
CA ASN A 75 21.99 9.42 -3.24
C ASN A 75 20.88 10.11 -4.03
N ARG A 76 20.14 9.36 -4.84
CA ARG A 76 18.91 9.87 -5.42
C ARG A 76 17.94 10.28 -4.30
N ARG A 77 16.93 11.06 -4.64
CA ARG A 77 15.87 11.35 -3.68
C ARG A 77 15.17 10.06 -3.27
N LEU A 78 14.91 9.92 -1.98
CA LEU A 78 14.19 8.77 -1.42
C LEU A 78 12.71 9.11 -1.31
N ASN A 79 11.88 8.17 -1.65
CA ASN A 79 10.43 8.33 -1.58
C ASN A 79 9.86 7.62 -0.35
N LYS A 80 8.76 8.12 0.14
CA LYS A 80 8.01 7.52 1.22
C LYS A 80 6.53 7.70 0.94
N PHE A 81 5.78 6.62 1.03
CA PHE A 81 4.33 6.68 0.94
C PHE A 81 3.76 6.57 2.35
N ASP A 82 3.27 7.69 2.86
CA ASP A 82 2.66 7.77 4.18
C ASP A 82 1.14 7.67 4.08
N SER A 83 0.56 7.08 5.11
CA SER A 83 -0.90 7.03 5.26
C SER A 83 -1.61 6.34 4.11
N LEU A 84 -0.97 5.32 3.53
CA LEU A 84 -1.69 4.42 2.63
C LEU A 84 -2.82 3.77 3.42
N SER A 85 -4.05 3.99 3.00
CA SER A 85 -5.21 3.52 3.76
C SER A 85 -6.26 2.90 2.85
N TRP A 86 -6.91 1.90 3.39
CA TRP A 86 -8.06 1.25 2.75
C TRP A 86 -9.22 1.32 3.72
N PRO A 87 -10.39 1.83 3.28
CA PRO A 87 -11.53 1.95 4.18
C PRO A 87 -12.05 0.60 4.66
N ILE A 88 -12.05 -0.38 3.76
CA ILE A 88 -12.51 -1.73 4.05
C ILE A 88 -11.67 -2.73 3.24
N LEU A 89 -11.18 -3.77 3.91
CA LEU A 89 -10.53 -4.91 3.26
C LEU A 89 -11.10 -6.20 3.82
N SER A 90 -11.18 -7.22 2.97
CA SER A 90 -11.55 -8.57 3.39
C SER A 90 -10.43 -9.25 4.19
N ARG A 91 -10.77 -10.33 4.88
CA ARG A 91 -9.76 -11.15 5.55
C ARG A 91 -8.69 -11.64 4.56
N ALA A 92 -9.10 -12.06 3.36
CA ALA A 92 -8.16 -12.53 2.34
C ALA A 92 -7.17 -11.44 1.92
N GLN A 93 -7.65 -10.22 1.73
CA GLN A 93 -6.81 -9.08 1.38
C GLN A 93 -5.84 -8.71 2.51
N VAL A 94 -6.33 -8.64 3.75
CA VAL A 94 -5.48 -8.34 4.91
C VAL A 94 -4.47 -9.46 5.15
N ASN A 95 -4.87 -10.70 4.97
CA ASN A 95 -3.97 -11.84 5.08
C ASN A 95 -2.85 -11.78 4.04
N TRP A 96 -3.19 -11.46 2.80
CA TRP A 96 -2.21 -11.26 1.73
C TRP A 96 -1.24 -10.12 2.09
N LEU A 97 -1.78 -9.00 2.55
CA LEU A 97 -0.98 -7.83 2.93
C LEU A 97 -0.05 -8.13 4.12
N LYS A 98 -0.56 -8.81 5.16
CA LYS A 98 0.26 -9.22 6.31
C LYS A 98 1.39 -10.16 5.92
N LYS A 99 1.15 -11.07 4.97
CA LYS A 99 2.20 -11.97 4.46
C LYS A 99 3.28 -11.20 3.70
N GLU A 100 2.91 -10.19 2.93
CA GLU A 100 3.89 -9.33 2.26
C GLU A 100 4.67 -8.48 3.28
N ILE A 101 4.00 -7.93 4.26
CA ILE A 101 4.63 -7.13 5.33
C ILE A 101 5.61 -7.98 6.15
N ALA A 102 5.30 -9.26 6.38
CA ALA A 102 6.17 -10.17 7.13
C ALA A 102 7.52 -10.40 6.42
N LYS A 103 7.62 -10.16 5.13
CA LYS A 103 8.89 -10.21 4.39
C LYS A 103 9.77 -9.00 4.66
N PHE A 104 9.26 -7.98 5.33
CA PHE A 104 9.88 -6.71 5.66
C PHE A 104 10.14 -5.82 4.43
N GLU A 105 10.73 -6.35 3.37
CA GLU A 105 11.03 -5.63 2.14
C GLU A 105 10.16 -6.12 0.98
N CYS A 106 9.97 -5.24 -0.01
CA CYS A 106 9.29 -5.61 -1.25
C CYS A 106 9.88 -4.85 -2.44
N GLN A 107 9.65 -5.38 -3.64
CA GLN A 107 9.86 -4.66 -4.88
C GLN A 107 8.56 -3.93 -5.19
N LEU A 108 8.54 -2.63 -4.96
CA LEU A 108 7.37 -1.80 -5.19
C LEU A 108 7.43 -1.18 -6.58
N SER A 109 6.39 -1.41 -7.37
CA SER A 109 6.24 -0.79 -8.69
C SER A 109 5.18 0.30 -8.61
N TYR A 110 5.51 1.47 -9.13
CA TYR A 110 4.63 2.64 -9.08
C TYR A 110 5.03 3.66 -10.14
N TRP A 111 4.16 4.64 -10.35
CA TRP A 111 4.47 5.77 -11.22
C TRP A 111 5.37 6.77 -10.50
N ASP A 112 6.47 7.16 -11.15
CA ASP A 112 7.38 8.20 -10.65
C ASP A 112 7.35 9.38 -11.61
N ASP A 113 6.86 10.53 -11.13
CA ASP A 113 6.75 11.75 -11.93
C ASP A 113 8.12 12.30 -12.35
N GLU A 114 9.16 12.08 -11.54
CA GLU A 114 10.49 12.60 -11.82
C GLU A 114 11.09 11.97 -13.08
N VAL A 115 10.84 10.67 -13.28
CA VAL A 115 11.29 9.95 -14.47
C VAL A 115 10.20 9.81 -15.53
N GLU A 116 8.99 10.28 -15.23
CA GLU A 116 7.83 10.18 -16.10
C GLU A 116 7.59 8.74 -16.58
N GLY A 117 7.63 7.80 -15.64
CA GLY A 117 7.48 6.40 -15.98
C GLY A 117 7.16 5.51 -14.79
N TRP A 118 6.79 4.28 -15.13
CA TRP A 118 6.56 3.22 -14.16
C TRP A 118 7.91 2.64 -13.75
N VAL A 119 8.19 2.64 -12.44
CA VAL A 119 9.46 2.20 -11.89
C VAL A 119 9.23 1.08 -10.87
N THR A 120 10.29 0.30 -10.64
CA THR A 120 10.30 -0.72 -9.60
C THR A 120 11.51 -0.46 -8.71
N ARG A 121 11.27 -0.28 -7.41
CA ARG A 121 12.33 0.00 -6.44
C ARG A 121 12.08 -0.81 -5.17
N ARG A 122 13.14 -1.06 -4.43
CA ARG A 122 13.07 -1.76 -3.17
C ARG A 122 12.58 -0.83 -2.07
N TYR A 123 11.52 -1.26 -1.38
CA TYR A 123 10.91 -0.55 -0.26
C TYR A 123 10.83 -1.50 0.93
N TYR A 124 10.69 -0.93 2.12
CA TYR A 124 10.35 -1.70 3.30
C TYR A 124 9.07 -1.17 3.92
N TRP A 125 8.41 -2.06 4.64
CA TRP A 125 7.14 -1.75 5.26
C TRP A 125 7.37 -1.03 6.59
N GLY A 126 6.61 0.04 6.82
CA GLY A 126 6.53 0.70 8.11
C GLY A 126 5.40 0.13 8.96
N ASP A 127 4.84 0.97 9.80
CA ASP A 127 3.75 0.57 10.69
C ASP A 127 2.53 0.09 9.91
N PHE A 128 1.83 -0.87 10.50
CA PHE A 128 0.60 -1.43 9.95
C PHE A 128 -0.48 -1.44 11.01
N GLU A 129 -1.65 -0.95 10.64
CA GLU A 129 -2.84 -0.95 11.48
C GLU A 129 -4.04 -1.49 10.71
N ALA A 130 -4.89 -2.26 11.39
CA ALA A 130 -6.16 -2.72 10.84
C ALA A 130 -7.14 -2.95 11.99
N THR A 131 -8.38 -2.51 11.82
CA THR A 131 -9.41 -2.67 12.83
C THR A 131 -10.43 -3.69 12.37
N PRO A 132 -10.51 -4.87 12.99
CA PRO A 132 -11.58 -5.83 12.68
C PRO A 132 -12.94 -5.23 13.01
N PHE A 133 -13.94 -5.42 12.15
CA PHE A 133 -15.27 -4.92 12.40
C PHE A 133 -16.40 -5.92 12.09
N GLU A 134 -16.10 -6.97 11.35
CA GLU A 134 -17.03 -8.09 11.11
C GLU A 134 -16.36 -9.39 11.49
N TRP A 135 -17.15 -10.32 12.02
CA TRP A 135 -16.65 -11.55 12.59
C TRP A 135 -17.47 -12.75 12.15
N GLU A 136 -16.83 -13.89 12.08
CA GLU A 136 -17.50 -15.19 11.91
C GLU A 136 -17.10 -16.12 13.03
N THR A 137 -17.98 -17.09 13.32
CA THR A 137 -17.71 -18.16 14.28
C THR A 137 -17.29 -19.41 13.50
N VAL A 138 -16.15 -19.96 13.88
CA VAL A 138 -15.58 -21.14 13.22
C VAL A 138 -15.37 -22.23 14.27
N LYS A 139 -15.69 -23.46 13.89
CA LYS A 139 -15.41 -24.63 14.71
C LYS A 139 -14.05 -25.21 14.37
N ILE A 140 -13.25 -25.54 15.39
CA ILE A 140 -12.00 -26.27 15.16
C ILE A 140 -12.37 -27.71 14.80
N GLU A 141 -11.88 -28.17 13.64
CA GLU A 141 -12.11 -29.50 13.16
C GLU A 141 -11.65 -30.56 14.16
N GLY A 142 -12.51 -31.55 14.41
CA GLY A 142 -12.20 -32.61 15.36
C GLY A 142 -12.37 -32.25 16.83
N SER A 143 -12.92 -31.07 17.15
CA SER A 143 -13.18 -30.65 18.53
C SER A 143 -14.54 -29.98 18.66
N ASP A 144 -15.00 -29.77 19.90
CA ASP A 144 -16.18 -28.98 20.18
C ASP A 144 -15.88 -27.52 20.46
N PHE A 145 -14.68 -27.09 20.17
CA PHE A 145 -14.23 -25.73 20.41
C PHE A 145 -14.58 -24.81 19.25
N TYR A 146 -15.19 -23.66 19.56
CA TYR A 146 -15.50 -22.60 18.59
C TYR A 146 -14.67 -21.37 18.90
N PHE A 147 -14.27 -20.64 17.86
CA PHE A 147 -13.60 -19.38 17.99
C PHE A 147 -14.15 -18.38 16.98
N LYS A 148 -13.89 -17.10 17.22
CA LYS A 148 -14.26 -16.02 16.28
C LYS A 148 -13.03 -15.54 15.54
N ARG A 149 -13.22 -15.28 14.24
CA ARG A 149 -12.19 -14.64 13.41
C ARG A 149 -12.80 -13.52 12.59
N PRO A 150 -12.01 -12.48 12.30
CA PRO A 150 -12.50 -11.39 11.46
C PRO A 150 -12.76 -11.84 10.03
N THR A 151 -13.84 -11.35 9.44
CA THR A 151 -14.13 -11.50 8.00
C THR A 151 -13.79 -10.24 7.24
N ALA A 152 -13.81 -9.08 7.91
CA ALA A 152 -13.50 -7.80 7.31
C ALA A 152 -12.82 -6.87 8.31
N TYR A 153 -12.02 -5.96 7.76
CA TYR A 153 -11.27 -4.96 8.51
C TYR A 153 -11.58 -3.58 7.96
N LYS A 154 -11.59 -2.59 8.82
CA LYS A 154 -11.71 -1.19 8.45
C LYS A 154 -10.46 -0.41 8.86
N ASP A 155 -10.31 0.78 8.30
CA ASP A 155 -9.22 1.71 8.65
C ASP A 155 -7.85 1.04 8.58
N VAL A 156 -7.62 0.28 7.51
CA VAL A 156 -6.33 -0.37 7.27
C VAL A 156 -5.34 0.68 6.80
N LYS A 157 -4.21 0.79 7.49
CA LYS A 157 -3.17 1.79 7.19
C LYS A 157 -1.79 1.18 7.22
N CYS A 158 -0.93 1.67 6.34
CA CYS A 158 0.49 1.32 6.37
C CYS A 158 1.34 2.39 5.70
N ASN A 159 2.65 2.26 5.85
CA ASN A 159 3.63 3.11 5.19
C ASN A 159 4.60 2.25 4.39
N LEU A 160 5.11 2.80 3.30
CA LEU A 160 6.17 2.20 2.49
C LEU A 160 7.32 3.18 2.38
N ILE A 161 8.52 2.73 2.70
CA ILE A 161 9.72 3.56 2.79
C ILE A 161 10.77 3.04 1.84
N ASP A 162 11.30 3.95 1.00
CA ASP A 162 12.31 3.64 0.00
C ASP A 162 13.63 3.19 0.68
N CYS A 163 14.18 2.06 0.23
CA CYS A 163 15.46 1.56 0.75
C CYS A 163 16.68 2.30 0.21
N GLY A 164 16.53 3.09 -0.84
CA GLY A 164 17.60 3.93 -1.36
C GLY A 164 18.56 3.28 -2.36
N ASP A 165 18.15 2.20 -2.96
CA ASP A 165 18.99 1.51 -3.99
C ASP A 165 19.06 2.28 -5.30
#